data_df3d7a63c1888c46f9699334eb8e88d4
#
_entry.id   df3d7a63c1888c46f9699334eb8e88d4
#
_cell.length_a   1.000
_cell.length_b   1.000
_cell.length_c   1.000
_cell.angle_alpha   90.00
_cell.angle_beta   90.00
_cell.angle_gamma   90.00
#
_symmetry.space_group_name_H-M   'P 1'
#
loop_
_entity.id
_entity.type
_entity.pdbx_description
1 polymer ?
#
loop_
_entity_poly.entity_id
_entity_poly.type
_entity_poly.pdbx_seq_one_letter_code
_entity_poly.pdbx_strand_id
1 'polypeptide(L)'
;MKSGNGNIRSGEIAKIPDLWFTCGKSNARIEITTQKEAIDLRTILSAARTFFKEADLLLLALCLIASVFGVIVISSATAYLGSTRYVVVQCLAIVIGVAFYILLSLIDIDIVAERRELLMIFNVLFISTLFLFGVEGNTGNRSWLSFSFLPFNIQPAEICKLTFILILAKTLSVNRERISSLASVGQLVLFTGITVGLILAASSDAGVALVYVFLFVLMAFIGGVGIGWFLLGIGAIAAAAPLVWGMMREDQRQRILMIFDASIDPNGTGVRYQTHLSQVYLSAGGLSGQGLHQGVQTQSGVMPAQHTDFIFSVIGNELGMVGCIFTLLILSIILIRCIYVGVKSGSYLNRLICIGIAGMLLFQILVNVGMCLGLFPVVGLTLPFISYGGSSIVTTFAAVGIVSGIRMRPAPDNETRYIRPPK
;
A
#
# COMPACT_ATOMS: atom_id res chain seq x y z
N MET A 1 -16.14 -25.82 78.92
CA MET A 1 -14.92 -25.76 79.74
C MET A 1 -13.92 -24.90 79.02
N LYS A 2 -13.52 -23.77 79.68
CA LYS A 2 -12.30 -22.92 79.48
C LYS A 2 -11.98 -22.40 78.09
N SER A 3 -12.29 -21.14 77.73
CA SER A 3 -11.73 -19.90 78.28
C SER A 3 -10.27 -19.65 77.89
N GLY A 4 -10.04 -18.63 77.15
CA GLY A 4 -8.74 -18.03 76.87
C GLY A 4 -8.85 -16.75 76.06
N ASN A 5 -9.14 -15.65 76.75
CA ASN A 5 -9.03 -14.27 76.28
C ASN A 5 -7.58 -13.88 76.05
N GLY A 6 -7.33 -12.96 75.13
CA GLY A 6 -5.99 -12.35 74.91
C GLY A 6 -6.00 -11.21 73.94
N ASN A 7 -6.57 -10.12 74.38
CA ASN A 7 -6.19 -8.70 74.28
C ASN A 7 -5.48 -8.12 73.03
N ILE A 8 -6.17 -7.13 72.54
CA ILE A 8 -5.80 -6.00 71.69
C ILE A 8 -4.64 -5.20 72.35
N ARG A 9 -3.61 -4.84 71.58
CA ARG A 9 -2.79 -3.62 71.86
C ARG A 9 -2.59 -2.83 70.57
N SER A 10 -3.19 -1.68 70.62
CA SER A 10 -2.97 -0.51 69.76
C SER A 10 -1.54 0.06 69.87
N GLY A 11 -1.06 0.57 68.71
CA GLY A 11 -0.17 1.72 68.69
C GLY A 11 1.28 1.42 68.45
N GLU A 12 1.73 1.77 67.22
CA GLU A 12 2.96 2.54 67.08
C GLU A 12 3.04 3.06 65.65
N ILE A 13 2.77 4.37 65.53
CA ILE A 13 3.05 5.15 64.31
C ILE A 13 4.56 5.41 64.33
N ALA A 14 5.34 4.71 63.50
CA ALA A 14 6.72 5.01 63.31
C ALA A 14 6.87 6.26 62.44
N LYS A 15 7.34 7.33 63.03
CA LYS A 15 7.78 8.57 62.40
C LYS A 15 8.90 8.28 61.39
N ILE A 16 8.70 8.74 60.18
CA ILE A 16 9.76 8.81 59.15
C ILE A 16 10.63 10.03 59.48
N PRO A 17 11.94 9.89 59.58
CA PRO A 17 12.82 11.08 59.78
C PRO A 17 12.97 11.86 58.50
N ASP A 18 12.84 13.19 58.57
CA ASP A 18 13.18 14.13 57.53
C ASP A 18 14.67 13.97 57.18
N LEU A 19 14.94 13.44 56.01
CA LEU A 19 16.29 13.49 55.41
C LEU A 19 16.36 14.71 54.49
N TRP A 20 17.10 15.71 54.97
CA TRP A 20 17.54 16.86 54.20
C TRP A 20 18.44 16.40 53.04
N PHE A 21 17.92 16.50 51.81
CA PHE A 21 18.75 16.40 50.61
C PHE A 21 19.20 17.81 50.19
N THR A 22 20.35 18.21 50.63
CA THR A 22 21.14 19.28 50.00
C THR A 22 22.23 18.63 49.15
N CYS A 23 22.40 19.15 47.94
CA CYS A 23 23.50 18.93 46.99
C CYS A 23 23.44 17.72 46.07
N GLY A 24 23.27 17.98 44.77
CA GLY A 24 23.50 16.99 43.72
C GLY A 24 22.60 17.09 42.46
N LYS A 25 21.89 18.21 42.29
CA LYS A 25 21.00 18.33 41.12
C LYS A 25 21.68 18.35 39.73
N SER A 26 23.00 18.59 39.67
CA SER A 26 23.73 18.65 38.40
C SER A 26 24.18 17.28 37.89
N ASN A 27 24.71 16.42 38.77
CA ASN A 27 25.26 15.13 38.36
C ASN A 27 24.19 14.06 38.10
N ALA A 28 23.10 14.08 38.89
CA ALA A 28 21.99 13.15 38.67
C ALA A 28 21.26 13.38 37.32
N ARG A 29 21.19 14.63 36.86
CA ARG A 29 20.60 15.00 35.58
C ARG A 29 21.45 14.55 34.39
N ILE A 30 22.79 14.63 34.54
CA ILE A 30 23.74 14.16 33.50
C ILE A 30 23.76 12.62 33.44
N GLU A 31 23.73 11.94 34.58
CA GLU A 31 23.67 10.46 34.59
C GLU A 31 22.36 9.92 34.04
N ILE A 32 21.22 10.55 34.37
CA ILE A 32 19.91 10.13 33.79
C ILE A 32 19.86 10.37 32.27
N THR A 33 20.43 11.47 31.79
CA THR A 33 20.49 11.79 30.37
C THR A 33 21.40 10.82 29.61
N THR A 34 22.60 10.54 30.15
CA THR A 34 23.53 9.56 29.55
C THR A 34 23.01 8.14 29.60
N GLN A 35 22.27 7.74 30.63
CA GLN A 35 21.67 6.42 30.73
C GLN A 35 20.50 6.28 29.77
N LYS A 36 19.71 7.34 29.56
CA LYS A 36 18.63 7.37 28.59
C LYS A 36 19.15 7.32 27.15
N GLU A 37 20.18 8.08 26.83
CA GLU A 37 20.86 8.03 25.52
C GLU A 37 21.52 6.66 25.27
N ALA A 38 22.13 6.06 26.28
CA ALA A 38 22.73 4.73 26.19
C ALA A 38 21.67 3.61 26.00
N ILE A 39 20.50 3.77 26.60
CA ILE A 39 19.36 2.86 26.40
C ILE A 39 18.83 2.99 24.96
N ASP A 40 18.67 4.21 24.44
CA ASP A 40 18.23 4.47 23.08
C ASP A 40 19.20 3.91 22.02
N LEU A 41 20.50 4.10 22.18
CA LEU A 41 21.52 3.58 21.26
C LEU A 41 21.56 2.03 21.27
N ARG A 42 21.48 1.40 22.42
CA ARG A 42 21.42 -0.07 22.51
C ARG A 42 20.16 -0.64 21.89
N THR A 43 19.04 0.03 22.08
CA THR A 43 17.76 -0.35 21.48
C THR A 43 17.82 -0.23 19.96
N ILE A 44 18.37 0.87 19.43
CA ILE A 44 18.56 1.07 17.99
C ILE A 44 19.50 0.01 17.39
N LEU A 45 20.64 -0.25 18.04
CA LEU A 45 21.61 -1.27 17.60
C LEU A 45 21.01 -2.69 17.63
N SER A 46 20.22 -3.01 18.66
CA SER A 46 19.55 -4.30 18.75
C SER A 46 18.46 -4.45 17.66
N ALA A 47 17.68 -3.42 17.41
CA ALA A 47 16.69 -3.40 16.34
C ALA A 47 17.35 -3.55 14.95
N ALA A 48 18.44 -2.84 14.70
CA ALA A 48 19.21 -2.98 13.48
C ALA A 48 19.77 -4.41 13.31
N ARG A 49 20.35 -4.98 14.38
CA ARG A 49 20.85 -6.37 14.35
C ARG A 49 19.74 -7.38 14.07
N THR A 50 18.60 -7.23 14.71
CA THR A 50 17.41 -8.09 14.49
C THR A 50 16.91 -7.94 13.05
N PHE A 51 16.83 -6.70 12.55
CA PHE A 51 16.44 -6.45 11.17
C PHE A 51 17.36 -7.18 10.18
N PHE A 52 18.69 -6.99 10.26
CA PHE A 52 19.62 -7.65 9.32
C PHE A 52 19.62 -9.18 9.41
N LYS A 53 19.26 -9.75 10.56
CA LYS A 53 19.23 -11.21 10.75
C LYS A 53 17.91 -11.85 10.31
N GLU A 54 16.78 -11.17 10.51
CA GLU A 54 15.46 -11.79 10.43
C GLU A 54 14.59 -11.22 9.30
N ALA A 55 14.86 -9.97 8.86
CA ALA A 55 14.10 -9.33 7.78
C ALA A 55 14.24 -10.02 6.44
N ASP A 56 13.29 -9.78 5.55
CA ASP A 56 13.31 -10.28 4.19
C ASP A 56 14.21 -9.44 3.28
N LEU A 57 15.55 -9.59 3.45
CA LEU A 57 16.52 -8.86 2.64
C LEU A 57 16.41 -9.18 1.15
N LEU A 58 15.96 -10.38 0.78
CA LEU A 58 15.73 -10.74 -0.62
C LEU A 58 14.59 -9.89 -1.20
N LEU A 59 13.48 -9.75 -0.46
CA LEU A 59 12.36 -8.92 -0.87
C LEU A 59 12.78 -7.44 -1.01
N LEU A 60 13.55 -6.93 -0.05
CA LEU A 60 14.10 -5.56 -0.11
C LEU A 60 15.00 -5.37 -1.33
N ALA A 61 15.91 -6.31 -1.58
CA ALA A 61 16.82 -6.24 -2.73
C ALA A 61 16.06 -6.24 -4.06
N LEU A 62 15.04 -7.09 -4.22
CA LEU A 62 14.18 -7.11 -5.42
C LEU A 62 13.45 -5.77 -5.62
N CYS A 63 12.89 -5.19 -4.54
CA CYS A 63 12.23 -3.90 -4.60
C CYS A 63 13.22 -2.77 -4.97
N LEU A 64 14.44 -2.80 -4.43
CA LEU A 64 15.49 -1.84 -4.79
C LEU A 64 15.93 -1.99 -6.24
N ILE A 65 16.12 -3.21 -6.74
CA ILE A 65 16.48 -3.45 -8.15
C ILE A 65 15.38 -2.91 -9.07
N ALA A 66 14.10 -3.19 -8.76
CA ALA A 66 12.97 -2.65 -9.53
C ALA A 66 12.93 -1.12 -9.49
N SER A 67 13.20 -0.51 -8.32
CA SER A 67 13.17 0.95 -8.17
C SER A 67 14.35 1.64 -8.84
N VAL A 68 15.54 1.05 -8.78
CA VAL A 68 16.72 1.57 -9.53
C VAL A 68 16.47 1.49 -11.03
N PHE A 69 15.94 0.37 -11.51
CA PHE A 69 15.51 0.24 -12.90
C PHE A 69 14.47 1.32 -13.27
N GLY A 70 13.48 1.55 -12.40
CA GLY A 70 12.49 2.63 -12.57
C GLY A 70 13.14 4.01 -12.66
N VAL A 71 14.13 4.33 -11.81
CA VAL A 71 14.87 5.61 -11.85
C VAL A 71 15.60 5.78 -13.19
N ILE A 72 16.23 4.72 -13.70
CA ILE A 72 16.91 4.74 -15.02
C ILE A 72 15.89 5.06 -16.12
N VAL A 73 14.74 4.40 -16.14
CA VAL A 73 13.70 4.64 -17.14
C VAL A 73 13.07 6.03 -16.99
N ILE A 74 12.82 6.49 -15.74
CA ILE A 74 12.32 7.85 -15.47
C ILE A 74 13.31 8.90 -15.99
N SER A 75 14.62 8.67 -15.81
CA SER A 75 15.63 9.62 -16.30
C SER A 75 15.53 9.81 -17.82
N SER A 76 15.26 8.75 -18.56
CA SER A 76 15.01 8.82 -19.99
C SER A 76 13.64 9.45 -20.31
N ALA A 77 12.59 8.98 -19.67
CA ALA A 77 11.24 9.48 -19.88
C ALA A 77 11.07 10.99 -19.59
N THR A 78 11.98 11.60 -18.83
CA THR A 78 11.95 13.04 -18.48
C THR A 78 13.10 13.84 -19.10
N ALA A 79 13.96 13.22 -19.90
CA ALA A 79 15.13 13.86 -20.50
C ALA A 79 14.75 15.06 -21.40
N TYR A 80 13.65 14.96 -22.14
CA TYR A 80 13.14 16.04 -22.99
C TYR A 80 12.78 17.31 -22.21
N LEU A 81 12.52 17.22 -20.88
CA LEU A 81 12.23 18.35 -20.02
C LEU A 81 13.49 19.13 -19.60
N GLY A 82 14.68 18.60 -19.83
CA GLY A 82 15.96 19.19 -19.42
C GLY A 82 16.11 19.36 -17.90
N SER A 83 15.33 18.62 -17.09
CA SER A 83 15.32 18.75 -15.63
C SER A 83 15.55 17.41 -14.94
N THR A 84 16.50 17.38 -14.01
CA THR A 84 16.78 16.22 -13.16
C THR A 84 15.86 16.13 -11.94
N ARG A 85 14.93 17.08 -11.76
CA ARG A 85 14.05 17.15 -10.57
C ARG A 85 13.29 15.85 -10.34
N TYR A 86 12.74 15.24 -11.40
CA TYR A 86 11.97 14.01 -11.30
C TYR A 86 12.81 12.85 -10.75
N VAL A 87 14.04 12.72 -11.24
CA VAL A 87 15.00 11.69 -10.78
C VAL A 87 15.36 11.91 -9.31
N VAL A 88 15.68 13.15 -8.90
CA VAL A 88 16.04 13.48 -7.52
C VAL A 88 14.87 13.20 -6.56
N VAL A 89 13.66 13.62 -6.94
CA VAL A 89 12.45 13.38 -6.11
C VAL A 89 12.17 11.89 -5.99
N GLN A 90 12.34 11.11 -7.07
CA GLN A 90 12.15 9.67 -7.03
C GLN A 90 13.18 8.98 -6.12
N CYS A 91 14.47 9.38 -6.19
CA CYS A 91 15.51 8.86 -5.30
C CYS A 91 15.21 9.17 -3.83
N LEU A 92 14.77 10.40 -3.51
CA LEU A 92 14.35 10.76 -2.16
C LEU A 92 13.15 9.93 -1.69
N ALA A 93 12.16 9.71 -2.56
CA ALA A 93 11.01 8.88 -2.25
C ALA A 93 11.41 7.42 -1.98
N ILE A 94 12.40 6.87 -2.71
CA ILE A 94 12.94 5.54 -2.46
C ILE A 94 13.64 5.48 -1.09
N VAL A 95 14.46 6.47 -0.74
CA VAL A 95 15.14 6.51 0.57
C VAL A 95 14.11 6.55 1.70
N ILE A 96 13.09 7.41 1.59
CA ILE A 96 11.98 7.49 2.56
C ILE A 96 11.21 6.15 2.58
N GLY A 97 10.95 5.56 1.42
CA GLY A 97 10.30 4.26 1.30
C GLY A 97 11.07 3.15 2.00
N VAL A 98 12.39 3.07 1.82
CA VAL A 98 13.25 2.11 2.54
C VAL A 98 13.20 2.33 4.06
N ALA A 99 13.18 3.59 4.51
CA ALA A 99 13.02 3.90 5.93
C ALA A 99 11.67 3.37 6.46
N PHE A 100 10.57 3.54 5.70
CA PHE A 100 9.26 2.97 6.06
C PHE A 100 9.23 1.43 5.97
N TYR A 101 9.93 0.83 5.01
CA TYR A 101 10.12 -0.62 4.96
C TYR A 101 10.74 -1.14 6.26
N ILE A 102 11.84 -0.52 6.71
CA ILE A 102 12.52 -0.91 7.95
C ILE A 102 11.60 -0.67 9.16
N LEU A 103 10.99 0.50 9.24
CA LEU A 103 10.11 0.86 10.36
C LEU A 103 8.96 -0.14 10.51
N LEU A 104 8.24 -0.41 9.42
CA LEU A 104 7.08 -1.31 9.46
C LEU A 104 7.47 -2.79 9.60
N SER A 105 8.69 -3.18 9.22
CA SER A 105 9.20 -4.51 9.52
C SER A 105 9.41 -4.73 11.03
N LEU A 106 9.73 -3.66 11.78
CA LEU A 106 9.97 -3.73 13.22
C LEU A 106 8.68 -3.62 14.05
N ILE A 107 7.60 -3.09 13.48
CA ILE A 107 6.31 -2.95 14.15
C ILE A 107 5.56 -4.29 14.12
N ASP A 108 4.94 -4.64 15.25
CA ASP A 108 4.02 -5.78 15.31
C ASP A 108 2.68 -5.40 14.70
N ILE A 109 2.46 -5.89 13.47
CA ILE A 109 1.28 -5.54 12.69
C ILE A 109 0.00 -6.18 13.24
N ASP A 110 0.10 -7.28 14.00
CA ASP A 110 -1.04 -7.93 14.62
C ASP A 110 -1.70 -6.98 15.64
N ILE A 111 -0.87 -6.27 16.44
CA ILE A 111 -1.35 -5.27 17.42
C ILE A 111 -2.03 -4.10 16.70
N VAL A 112 -1.46 -3.65 15.59
CA VAL A 112 -2.06 -2.55 14.80
C VAL A 112 -3.40 -2.99 14.21
N ALA A 113 -3.46 -4.19 13.63
CA ALA A 113 -4.67 -4.73 13.03
C ALA A 113 -5.80 -4.97 14.05
N GLU A 114 -5.46 -5.21 15.34
CA GLU A 114 -6.47 -5.34 16.39
C GLU A 114 -7.30 -4.07 16.58
N ARG A 115 -6.74 -2.92 16.29
CA ARG A 115 -7.41 -1.62 16.40
C ARG A 115 -8.11 -1.19 15.10
N ARG A 116 -8.76 -2.14 14.40
CA ARG A 116 -9.41 -1.91 13.09
C ARG A 116 -10.41 -0.73 13.11
N GLU A 117 -11.11 -0.50 14.21
CA GLU A 117 -12.05 0.62 14.34
C GLU A 117 -11.32 1.97 14.34
N LEU A 118 -10.16 2.05 15.01
CA LEU A 118 -9.32 3.25 14.98
C LEU A 118 -8.70 3.46 13.60
N LEU A 119 -8.31 2.37 12.91
CA LEU A 119 -7.82 2.45 11.53
C LEU A 119 -8.92 2.95 10.59
N MET A 120 -10.17 2.55 10.80
CA MET A 120 -11.30 3.04 10.01
C MET A 120 -11.56 4.54 10.26
N ILE A 121 -11.52 4.97 11.51
CA ILE A 121 -11.64 6.40 11.87
C ILE A 121 -10.48 7.18 11.20
N PHE A 122 -9.25 6.66 11.26
CA PHE A 122 -8.10 7.27 10.59
C PHE A 122 -8.34 7.41 9.08
N ASN A 123 -8.82 6.35 8.39
CA ASN A 123 -9.12 6.39 6.97
C ASN A 123 -10.16 7.47 6.63
N VAL A 124 -11.25 7.50 7.39
CA VAL A 124 -12.31 8.49 7.20
C VAL A 124 -11.76 9.91 7.38
N LEU A 125 -11.06 10.18 8.46
CA LEU A 125 -10.52 11.50 8.75
C LEU A 125 -9.45 11.90 7.70
N PHE A 126 -8.54 10.98 7.37
CA PHE A 126 -7.43 11.30 6.48
C PHE A 126 -7.89 11.52 5.03
N ILE A 127 -8.82 10.72 4.50
CA ILE A 127 -9.40 10.97 3.17
C ILE A 127 -10.23 12.26 3.19
N SER A 128 -10.96 12.54 4.29
CA SER A 128 -11.75 13.76 4.41
C SER A 128 -10.93 15.04 4.40
N THR A 129 -9.63 14.99 4.70
CA THR A 129 -8.75 16.17 4.55
C THR A 129 -8.71 16.71 3.12
N LEU A 130 -9.00 15.87 2.12
CA LEU A 130 -9.05 16.28 0.72
C LEU A 130 -10.16 17.29 0.44
N PHE A 131 -11.27 17.30 1.19
CA PHE A 131 -12.32 18.30 1.03
C PHE A 131 -11.84 19.71 1.34
N LEU A 132 -10.91 19.83 2.32
CA LEU A 132 -10.43 21.13 2.81
C LEU A 132 -9.09 21.55 2.16
N PHE A 133 -8.18 20.59 1.98
CA PHE A 133 -6.79 20.83 1.59
C PHE A 133 -6.40 20.15 0.27
N GLY A 134 -7.35 19.51 -0.40
CA GLY A 134 -7.09 18.81 -1.65
C GLY A 134 -6.64 19.76 -2.77
N VAL A 135 -5.50 19.45 -3.39
CA VAL A 135 -4.96 20.14 -4.56
C VAL A 135 -5.23 19.32 -5.80
N GLU A 136 -5.63 20.00 -6.87
CA GLU A 136 -5.84 19.38 -8.17
C GLU A 136 -4.50 18.97 -8.78
N GLY A 137 -4.40 17.68 -9.19
CA GLY A 137 -3.32 17.21 -10.01
C GLY A 137 -3.55 17.52 -11.49
N ASN A 138 -2.66 17.07 -12.36
CA ASN A 138 -2.77 17.23 -13.82
C ASN A 138 -4.03 16.61 -14.44
N THR A 139 -4.77 15.80 -13.69
CA THR A 139 -6.01 15.11 -14.11
C THR A 139 -7.28 15.84 -13.73
N GLY A 140 -7.18 17.01 -13.08
CA GLY A 140 -8.35 17.76 -12.57
C GLY A 140 -9.01 17.14 -11.32
N ASN A 141 -8.46 16.09 -10.77
CA ASN A 141 -8.93 15.43 -9.54
C ASN A 141 -8.22 16.01 -8.32
N ARG A 142 -8.98 16.31 -7.26
CA ARG A 142 -8.44 16.80 -5.97
C ARG A 142 -7.93 15.67 -5.07
N SER A 143 -6.96 14.93 -5.57
CA SER A 143 -6.49 13.69 -4.91
C SER A 143 -5.24 13.86 -4.04
N TRP A 144 -4.64 15.04 -4.04
CA TRP A 144 -3.30 15.27 -3.48
C TRP A 144 -3.30 16.30 -2.36
N LEU A 145 -2.48 16.06 -1.34
CA LEU A 145 -2.10 17.04 -0.31
C LEU A 145 -0.69 17.54 -0.61
N SER A 146 -0.52 18.85 -0.70
CA SER A 146 0.78 19.48 -0.94
C SER A 146 1.31 20.08 0.37
N PHE A 147 2.55 19.71 0.73
CA PHE A 147 3.25 20.24 1.90
C PHE A 147 4.54 20.89 1.46
N SER A 148 4.80 22.12 1.92
CA SER A 148 5.98 22.90 1.50
C SER A 148 7.33 22.25 1.88
N PHE A 149 7.36 21.38 2.88
CA PHE A 149 8.57 20.68 3.34
C PHE A 149 8.82 19.35 2.64
N LEU A 150 7.84 18.83 1.87
CA LEU A 150 7.99 17.59 1.13
C LEU A 150 8.22 17.88 -0.37
N PRO A 151 9.14 17.17 -1.02
CA PRO A 151 9.43 17.35 -2.44
C PRO A 151 8.37 16.76 -3.36
N PHE A 152 7.39 16.03 -2.81
CA PHE A 152 6.26 15.40 -3.53
C PHE A 152 4.96 15.53 -2.76
N ASN A 153 3.86 15.43 -3.48
CA ASN A 153 2.52 15.46 -2.90
C ASN A 153 2.14 14.10 -2.29
N ILE A 154 1.38 14.13 -1.21
CA ILE A 154 0.86 12.94 -0.55
C ILE A 154 -0.55 12.68 -1.07
N GLN A 155 -0.84 11.44 -1.47
CA GLN A 155 -2.18 10.98 -1.79
C GLN A 155 -2.72 10.16 -0.60
N PRO A 156 -3.71 10.69 0.17
CA PRO A 156 -4.24 9.98 1.34
C PRO A 156 -4.74 8.58 1.01
N ALA A 157 -5.41 8.42 -0.12
CA ALA A 157 -5.91 7.12 -0.56
C ALA A 157 -4.79 6.09 -0.82
N GLU A 158 -3.56 6.49 -1.15
CA GLU A 158 -2.42 5.56 -1.27
C GLU A 158 -2.08 4.94 0.09
N ILE A 159 -1.97 5.78 1.13
CA ILE A 159 -1.64 5.33 2.49
C ILE A 159 -2.79 4.53 3.09
N CYS A 160 -4.03 4.98 2.88
CA CYS A 160 -5.23 4.30 3.38
C CYS A 160 -5.45 2.90 2.79
N LYS A 161 -4.83 2.55 1.65
CA LYS A 161 -4.87 1.16 1.13
C LYS A 161 -4.27 0.16 2.11
N LEU A 162 -3.18 0.51 2.79
CA LEU A 162 -2.52 -0.37 3.75
C LEU A 162 -3.41 -0.62 4.97
N THR A 163 -3.95 0.44 5.56
CA THR A 163 -4.86 0.33 6.71
C THR A 163 -6.16 -0.37 6.33
N PHE A 164 -6.66 -0.17 5.11
CA PHE A 164 -7.84 -0.88 4.60
C PHE A 164 -7.59 -2.39 4.47
N ILE A 165 -6.42 -2.82 3.98
CA ILE A 165 -6.04 -4.24 3.95
C ILE A 165 -6.04 -4.82 5.38
N LEU A 166 -5.50 -4.08 6.38
CA LEU A 166 -5.49 -4.51 7.77
C LEU A 166 -6.92 -4.63 8.34
N ILE A 167 -7.78 -3.66 8.05
CA ILE A 167 -9.20 -3.67 8.46
C ILE A 167 -9.92 -4.89 7.90
N LEU A 168 -9.79 -5.15 6.60
CA LEU A 168 -10.41 -6.31 5.96
C LEU A 168 -9.86 -7.62 6.51
N ALA A 169 -8.53 -7.76 6.60
CA ALA A 169 -7.88 -8.96 7.12
C ALA A 169 -8.32 -9.29 8.55
N LYS A 170 -8.36 -8.28 9.44
CA LYS A 170 -8.82 -8.46 10.82
C LYS A 170 -10.29 -8.81 10.89
N THR A 171 -11.14 -8.14 10.09
CA THR A 171 -12.57 -8.42 10.05
C THR A 171 -12.86 -9.85 9.58
N LEU A 172 -12.15 -10.31 8.54
CA LEU A 172 -12.23 -11.68 8.05
C LEU A 172 -11.71 -12.69 9.08
N SER A 173 -10.62 -12.35 9.77
CA SER A 173 -10.02 -13.23 10.78
C SER A 173 -10.93 -13.42 12.01
N VAL A 174 -11.54 -12.34 12.50
CA VAL A 174 -12.45 -12.39 13.67
C VAL A 174 -13.73 -13.14 13.34
N ASN A 175 -14.26 -12.98 12.14
CA ASN A 175 -15.52 -13.57 11.72
C ASN A 175 -15.33 -14.95 11.03
N ARG A 176 -14.16 -15.59 11.13
CA ARG A 176 -13.79 -16.79 10.36
C ARG A 176 -14.85 -17.91 10.42
N GLU A 177 -15.42 -18.17 11.58
CA GLU A 177 -16.40 -19.24 11.75
C GLU A 177 -17.79 -18.90 11.15
N ARG A 178 -18.10 -17.61 11.01
CA ARG A 178 -19.39 -17.10 10.51
C ARG A 178 -19.19 -16.12 9.36
N ILE A 179 -18.17 -16.35 8.53
CA ILE A 179 -17.73 -15.38 7.52
C ILE A 179 -18.82 -15.04 6.50
N SER A 180 -19.67 -16.00 6.15
CA SER A 180 -20.77 -15.81 5.20
C SER A 180 -22.09 -15.35 5.85
N SER A 181 -22.10 -14.99 7.15
CA SER A 181 -23.28 -14.41 7.78
C SER A 181 -23.56 -13.00 7.23
N LEU A 182 -24.84 -12.60 7.24
CA LEU A 182 -25.25 -11.26 6.80
C LEU A 182 -24.51 -10.15 7.58
N ALA A 183 -24.28 -10.36 8.89
CA ALA A 183 -23.56 -9.40 9.72
C ALA A 183 -22.10 -9.25 9.32
N SER A 184 -21.40 -10.37 9.03
CA SER A 184 -19.99 -10.35 8.63
C SER A 184 -19.79 -9.72 7.25
N VAL A 185 -20.59 -10.15 6.27
CA VAL A 185 -20.53 -9.60 4.91
C VAL A 185 -20.99 -8.15 4.91
N GLY A 186 -22.05 -7.81 5.66
CA GLY A 186 -22.52 -6.44 5.81
C GLY A 186 -21.46 -5.51 6.40
N GLN A 187 -20.66 -5.97 7.37
CA GLN A 187 -19.56 -5.20 7.94
C GLN A 187 -18.45 -4.95 6.90
N LEU A 188 -18.07 -5.95 6.10
CA LEU A 188 -17.07 -5.80 5.03
C LEU A 188 -17.55 -4.82 3.95
N VAL A 189 -18.82 -4.95 3.53
CA VAL A 189 -19.45 -4.06 2.54
C VAL A 189 -19.54 -2.63 3.10
N LEU A 190 -19.87 -2.46 4.37
CA LEU A 190 -19.97 -1.15 5.02
C LEU A 190 -18.59 -0.45 5.04
N PHE A 191 -17.55 -1.12 5.50
CA PHE A 191 -16.20 -0.55 5.54
C PHE A 191 -15.70 -0.18 4.14
N THR A 192 -15.96 -1.04 3.16
CA THR A 192 -15.60 -0.78 1.76
C THR A 192 -16.43 0.38 1.20
N GLY A 193 -17.72 0.37 1.41
CA GLY A 193 -18.64 1.40 0.92
C GLY A 193 -18.34 2.79 1.47
N ILE A 194 -18.03 2.92 2.76
CA ILE A 194 -17.60 4.18 3.37
C ILE A 194 -16.30 4.66 2.73
N THR A 195 -15.30 3.80 2.61
CA THR A 195 -13.99 4.19 2.09
C THR A 195 -14.06 4.58 0.61
N VAL A 196 -14.70 3.75 -0.22
CA VAL A 196 -14.90 4.00 -1.66
C VAL A 196 -15.78 5.24 -1.87
N GLY A 197 -16.87 5.38 -1.13
CA GLY A 197 -17.76 6.53 -1.20
C GLY A 197 -17.03 7.83 -0.88
N LEU A 198 -16.17 7.85 0.15
CA LEU A 198 -15.36 9.00 0.50
C LEU A 198 -14.34 9.35 -0.60
N ILE A 199 -13.65 8.35 -1.17
CA ILE A 199 -12.69 8.57 -2.25
C ILE A 199 -13.40 9.20 -3.45
N LEU A 200 -14.53 8.66 -3.86
CA LEU A 200 -15.29 9.19 -4.98
C LEU A 200 -15.82 10.61 -4.71
N ALA A 201 -16.33 10.86 -3.50
CA ALA A 201 -16.86 12.15 -3.11
C ALA A 201 -15.77 13.23 -2.96
N ALA A 202 -14.61 12.88 -2.38
CA ALA A 202 -13.56 13.84 -2.07
C ALA A 202 -12.61 14.09 -3.25
N SER A 203 -12.27 13.05 -4.03
CA SER A 203 -11.27 13.15 -5.09
C SER A 203 -11.78 12.86 -6.50
N SER A 204 -12.98 12.25 -6.64
CA SER A 204 -13.52 11.77 -7.93
C SER A 204 -12.58 10.79 -8.65
N ASP A 205 -11.68 10.12 -7.92
CA ASP A 205 -10.66 9.22 -8.46
C ASP A 205 -11.21 7.78 -8.54
N ALA A 206 -11.84 7.48 -9.68
CA ALA A 206 -12.41 6.16 -9.95
C ALA A 206 -11.34 5.06 -10.04
N GLY A 207 -10.12 5.39 -10.50
CA GLY A 207 -9.02 4.43 -10.60
C GLY A 207 -8.60 3.92 -9.24
N VAL A 208 -8.36 4.81 -8.31
CA VAL A 208 -8.02 4.45 -6.93
C VAL A 208 -9.18 3.74 -6.24
N ALA A 209 -10.43 4.20 -6.41
CA ALA A 209 -11.62 3.53 -5.86
C ALA A 209 -11.74 2.08 -6.32
N LEU A 210 -11.41 1.80 -7.60
CA LEU A 210 -11.44 0.45 -8.17
C LEU A 210 -10.42 -0.49 -7.47
N VAL A 211 -9.26 0.00 -7.02
CA VAL A 211 -8.30 -0.77 -6.23
C VAL A 211 -8.94 -1.28 -4.93
N TYR A 212 -9.69 -0.44 -4.23
CA TYR A 212 -10.37 -0.81 -2.99
C TYR A 212 -11.47 -1.84 -3.21
N VAL A 213 -12.27 -1.68 -4.27
CA VAL A 213 -13.28 -2.67 -4.66
C VAL A 213 -12.63 -4.01 -5.00
N PHE A 214 -11.55 -4.00 -5.77
CA PHE A 214 -10.80 -5.21 -6.09
C PHE A 214 -10.24 -5.89 -4.84
N LEU A 215 -9.64 -5.13 -3.93
CA LEU A 215 -9.12 -5.66 -2.66
C LEU A 215 -10.24 -6.29 -1.82
N PHE A 216 -11.39 -5.65 -1.73
CA PHE A 216 -12.55 -6.22 -1.04
C PHE A 216 -12.97 -7.56 -1.66
N VAL A 217 -13.16 -7.62 -2.98
CA VAL A 217 -13.57 -8.84 -3.68
C VAL A 217 -12.53 -9.95 -3.50
N LEU A 218 -11.25 -9.65 -3.74
CA LEU A 218 -10.15 -10.61 -3.62
C LEU A 218 -10.04 -11.16 -2.19
N MET A 219 -9.99 -10.27 -1.20
CA MET A 219 -9.81 -10.68 0.20
C MET A 219 -11.04 -11.39 0.74
N ALA A 220 -12.25 -10.99 0.38
CA ALA A 220 -13.48 -11.69 0.74
C ALA A 220 -13.52 -13.10 0.13
N PHE A 221 -13.13 -13.24 -1.14
CA PHE A 221 -13.07 -14.53 -1.82
C PHE A 221 -12.06 -15.48 -1.16
N ILE A 222 -10.84 -15.03 -0.93
CA ILE A 222 -9.78 -15.82 -0.29
C ILE A 222 -10.09 -16.05 1.20
N GLY A 223 -10.76 -15.10 1.84
CA GLY A 223 -11.24 -15.22 3.21
C GLY A 223 -12.37 -16.21 3.40
N GLY A 224 -12.91 -16.81 2.32
CA GLY A 224 -13.90 -17.88 2.38
C GLY A 224 -15.35 -17.39 2.45
N VAL A 225 -15.65 -16.16 2.03
CA VAL A 225 -17.03 -15.68 1.86
C VAL A 225 -17.73 -16.55 0.79
N GLY A 226 -18.93 -17.03 1.08
CA GLY A 226 -19.69 -17.93 0.20
C GLY A 226 -19.98 -17.29 -1.16
N ILE A 227 -19.85 -18.10 -2.22
CA ILE A 227 -20.02 -17.66 -3.62
C ILE A 227 -21.37 -17.00 -3.88
N GLY A 228 -22.42 -17.34 -3.13
CA GLY A 228 -23.74 -16.73 -3.25
C GLY A 228 -23.74 -15.20 -3.02
N TRP A 229 -22.85 -14.69 -2.15
CA TRP A 229 -22.70 -13.26 -1.93
C TRP A 229 -22.10 -12.54 -3.13
N PHE A 230 -21.18 -13.19 -3.85
CA PHE A 230 -20.59 -12.63 -5.07
C PHE A 230 -21.61 -12.62 -6.20
N LEU A 231 -22.42 -13.68 -6.33
CA LEU A 231 -23.53 -13.72 -7.30
C LEU A 231 -24.57 -12.63 -6.99
N LEU A 232 -24.93 -12.44 -5.72
CA LEU A 232 -25.80 -11.34 -5.28
C LEU A 232 -25.20 -9.98 -5.62
N GLY A 233 -23.90 -9.80 -5.37
CA GLY A 233 -23.16 -8.57 -5.70
C GLY A 233 -23.16 -8.27 -7.19
N ILE A 234 -22.88 -9.28 -8.04
CA ILE A 234 -22.95 -9.17 -9.50
C ILE A 234 -24.36 -8.81 -9.95
N GLY A 235 -25.38 -9.47 -9.38
CA GLY A 235 -26.78 -9.16 -9.67
C GLY A 235 -27.16 -7.72 -9.28
N ALA A 236 -26.69 -7.24 -8.12
CA ALA A 236 -26.92 -5.86 -7.68
C ALA A 236 -26.23 -4.85 -8.59
N ILE A 237 -24.99 -5.12 -9.03
CA ILE A 237 -24.26 -4.27 -9.98
C ILE A 237 -24.99 -4.24 -11.33
N ALA A 238 -25.43 -5.40 -11.84
CA ALA A 238 -26.16 -5.50 -13.10
C ALA A 238 -27.50 -4.74 -13.03
N ALA A 239 -28.21 -4.81 -11.92
CA ALA A 239 -29.46 -4.07 -11.69
C ALA A 239 -29.21 -2.54 -11.58
N ALA A 240 -28.09 -2.13 -10.98
CA ALA A 240 -27.73 -0.72 -10.84
C ALA A 240 -27.09 -0.14 -12.11
N ALA A 241 -26.55 -0.95 -13.01
CA ALA A 241 -25.80 -0.52 -14.18
C ALA A 241 -26.56 0.46 -15.08
N PRO A 242 -27.85 0.29 -15.40
CA PRO A 242 -28.60 1.25 -16.22
C PRO A 242 -28.70 2.64 -15.55
N LEU A 243 -28.88 2.67 -14.21
CA LEU A 243 -28.94 3.91 -13.45
C LEU A 243 -27.59 4.62 -13.44
N VAL A 244 -26.51 3.89 -13.13
CA VAL A 244 -25.14 4.41 -13.13
C VAL A 244 -24.76 4.93 -14.51
N TRP A 245 -25.08 4.17 -15.58
CA TRP A 245 -24.85 4.57 -16.95
C TRP A 245 -25.55 5.89 -17.30
N GLY A 246 -26.80 6.06 -16.82
CA GLY A 246 -27.55 7.31 -16.99
C GLY A 246 -26.91 8.52 -16.29
N MET A 247 -26.22 8.30 -15.18
CA MET A 247 -25.56 9.36 -14.41
C MET A 247 -24.12 9.69 -14.86
N MET A 248 -23.50 8.81 -15.67
CA MET A 248 -22.14 9.02 -16.17
C MET A 248 -22.10 10.16 -17.19
N ARG A 249 -21.01 10.95 -17.16
CA ARG A 249 -20.71 11.95 -18.17
C ARG A 249 -20.32 11.28 -19.49
N GLU A 250 -20.50 11.99 -20.58
CA GLU A 250 -20.24 11.48 -21.92
C GLU A 250 -18.79 11.01 -22.10
N ASP A 251 -17.82 11.76 -21.59
CA ASP A 251 -16.40 11.38 -21.61
C ASP A 251 -16.12 10.06 -20.87
N GLN A 252 -16.81 9.79 -19.77
CA GLN A 252 -16.69 8.55 -19.02
C GLN A 252 -17.30 7.38 -19.77
N ARG A 253 -18.47 7.57 -20.39
CA ARG A 253 -19.11 6.55 -21.22
C ARG A 253 -18.24 6.16 -22.41
N GLN A 254 -17.71 7.17 -23.11
CA GLN A 254 -16.83 6.96 -24.27
C GLN A 254 -15.57 6.19 -23.87
N ARG A 255 -14.96 6.45 -22.70
CA ARG A 255 -13.82 5.68 -22.17
C ARG A 255 -14.12 4.19 -21.98
N ILE A 256 -15.35 3.84 -21.62
CA ILE A 256 -15.77 2.45 -21.48
C ILE A 256 -16.06 1.84 -22.85
N LEU A 257 -16.83 2.53 -23.67
CA LEU A 257 -17.26 2.04 -24.98
C LEU A 257 -16.09 1.82 -25.94
N MET A 258 -15.05 2.65 -25.88
CA MET A 258 -13.89 2.52 -26.76
C MET A 258 -13.09 1.23 -26.58
N ILE A 259 -13.26 0.55 -25.44
CA ILE A 259 -12.64 -0.79 -25.21
C ILE A 259 -13.24 -1.81 -26.17
N PHE A 260 -14.55 -1.68 -26.46
CA PHE A 260 -15.32 -2.60 -27.27
C PHE A 260 -15.45 -2.15 -28.73
N ASP A 261 -15.38 -0.84 -28.97
CA ASP A 261 -15.59 -0.25 -30.29
C ASP A 261 -14.54 0.84 -30.59
N ALA A 262 -13.56 0.48 -31.42
CA ALA A 262 -12.50 1.39 -31.85
C ALA A 262 -13.02 2.49 -32.79
N SER A 263 -14.21 2.38 -33.35
CA SER A 263 -14.80 3.38 -34.27
C SER A 263 -15.22 4.68 -33.57
N ILE A 264 -15.31 4.69 -32.24
CA ILE A 264 -15.64 5.89 -31.43
C ILE A 264 -14.57 6.98 -31.57
N ASP A 265 -13.28 6.58 -31.69
CA ASP A 265 -12.16 7.49 -31.92
C ASP A 265 -11.17 6.83 -32.89
N PRO A 266 -11.52 6.77 -34.19
CA PRO A 266 -10.74 6.03 -35.19
C PRO A 266 -9.34 6.62 -35.42
N ASN A 267 -9.19 7.95 -35.20
CA ASN A 267 -7.90 8.64 -35.39
C ASN A 267 -7.05 8.65 -34.13
N GLY A 268 -7.58 8.20 -32.98
CA GLY A 268 -6.88 8.20 -31.70
C GLY A 268 -6.47 9.60 -31.23
N THR A 269 -7.26 10.63 -31.56
CA THR A 269 -6.98 12.03 -31.19
C THR A 269 -7.79 12.53 -30.01
N GLY A 270 -8.80 11.76 -29.59
CA GLY A 270 -9.71 12.07 -28.49
C GLY A 270 -9.44 11.20 -27.27
N VAL A 271 -10.43 10.42 -26.88
CA VAL A 271 -10.42 9.59 -25.66
C VAL A 271 -9.35 8.48 -25.70
N ARG A 272 -9.01 7.99 -26.90
CA ARG A 272 -7.98 6.98 -27.16
C ARG A 272 -6.57 7.54 -27.31
N TYR A 273 -6.39 8.85 -27.32
CA TYR A 273 -5.09 9.47 -27.64
C TYR A 273 -3.94 8.88 -26.86
N GLN A 274 -4.03 8.79 -25.54
CA GLN A 274 -2.95 8.25 -24.71
C GLN A 274 -2.71 6.76 -24.96
N THR A 275 -3.79 5.98 -25.07
CA THR A 275 -3.70 4.53 -25.32
C THR A 275 -3.13 4.25 -26.71
N HIS A 276 -3.55 5.01 -27.72
CA HIS A 276 -3.02 4.89 -29.09
C HIS A 276 -1.53 5.23 -29.14
N LEU A 277 -1.12 6.36 -28.54
CA LEU A 277 0.30 6.69 -28.42
C LEU A 277 1.09 5.59 -27.71
N SER A 278 0.55 5.04 -26.62
CA SER A 278 1.17 3.93 -25.88
C SER A 278 1.43 2.72 -26.79
N GLN A 279 0.45 2.33 -27.61
CA GLN A 279 0.60 1.25 -28.57
C GLN A 279 1.64 1.55 -29.65
N VAL A 280 1.72 2.81 -30.12
CA VAL A 280 2.77 3.28 -31.05
C VAL A 280 4.15 3.15 -30.41
N TYR A 281 4.32 3.58 -29.15
CA TYR A 281 5.58 3.45 -28.40
C TYR A 281 6.03 1.99 -28.31
N LEU A 282 5.11 1.10 -27.86
CA LEU A 282 5.38 -0.33 -27.71
C LEU A 282 5.76 -0.99 -29.06
N SER A 283 5.02 -0.68 -30.14
CA SER A 283 5.26 -1.25 -31.44
C SER A 283 6.59 -0.78 -32.06
N ALA A 284 6.95 0.49 -31.84
CA ALA A 284 8.18 1.07 -32.33
C ALA A 284 9.45 0.49 -31.69
N GLY A 285 9.35 -0.05 -30.46
CA GLY A 285 10.48 -0.65 -29.76
C GLY A 285 10.84 -2.05 -30.23
N GLY A 286 9.89 -2.81 -30.78
CA GLY A 286 10.12 -4.18 -31.24
C GLY A 286 10.71 -5.11 -30.16
N LEU A 287 11.68 -5.95 -30.53
CA LEU A 287 12.29 -6.91 -29.61
C LEU A 287 13.32 -6.29 -28.66
N SER A 288 14.24 -5.49 -29.18
CA SER A 288 15.42 -4.97 -28.45
C SER A 288 15.30 -3.51 -28.02
N GLY A 289 14.26 -2.80 -28.45
CA GLY A 289 14.11 -1.37 -28.22
C GLY A 289 14.95 -0.50 -29.16
N GLN A 290 14.73 0.81 -29.04
CA GLN A 290 15.49 1.82 -29.80
C GLN A 290 16.78 2.26 -29.08
N GLY A 291 16.98 1.80 -27.85
CA GLY A 291 18.07 2.21 -26.96
C GLY A 291 17.62 3.22 -25.91
N LEU A 292 18.23 3.12 -24.72
CA LEU A 292 17.95 4.03 -23.60
C LEU A 292 18.34 5.47 -24.00
N HIS A 293 17.47 6.44 -23.71
CA HIS A 293 17.58 7.84 -24.15
C HIS A 293 17.58 8.04 -25.69
N GLN A 294 17.27 7.02 -26.48
CA GLN A 294 17.25 7.09 -27.95
C GLN A 294 15.86 6.80 -28.52
N GLY A 295 14.87 6.52 -27.68
CA GLY A 295 13.49 6.31 -28.09
C GLY A 295 12.92 7.57 -28.75
N VAL A 296 12.72 7.56 -30.07
CA VAL A 296 12.23 8.73 -30.82
C VAL A 296 10.91 9.23 -30.23
N GLN A 297 10.00 8.31 -29.96
CA GLN A 297 8.71 8.63 -29.39
C GLN A 297 8.84 9.16 -27.93
N THR A 298 9.66 8.52 -27.11
CA THR A 298 9.93 8.93 -25.73
C THR A 298 10.52 10.34 -25.66
N GLN A 299 11.54 10.59 -26.49
CA GLN A 299 12.24 11.89 -26.50
C GLN A 299 11.43 13.02 -27.14
N SER A 300 10.39 12.70 -27.93
CA SER A 300 9.47 13.71 -28.47
C SER A 300 8.61 14.38 -27.38
N GLY A 301 8.43 13.74 -26.20
CA GLY A 301 7.64 14.27 -25.11
C GLY A 301 6.14 14.43 -25.41
N VAL A 302 5.65 13.82 -26.48
CA VAL A 302 4.25 13.98 -26.95
C VAL A 302 3.26 13.26 -26.03
N MET A 303 3.68 12.17 -25.38
CA MET A 303 2.78 11.39 -24.51
C MET A 303 2.63 12.05 -23.14
N PRO A 304 1.42 12.46 -22.75
CA PRO A 304 1.15 12.95 -21.42
C PRO A 304 1.40 11.84 -20.38
N ALA A 305 1.93 12.21 -19.21
CA ALA A 305 2.16 11.28 -18.09
C ALA A 305 3.00 10.03 -18.43
N GLN A 306 3.92 10.13 -19.41
CA GLN A 306 4.76 9.00 -19.81
C GLN A 306 5.67 8.48 -18.70
N HIS A 307 6.08 9.32 -17.74
CA HIS A 307 6.92 8.94 -16.60
C HIS A 307 6.12 8.41 -15.40
N THR A 308 4.79 8.51 -15.42
CA THR A 308 3.89 8.02 -14.35
C THR A 308 3.08 6.80 -14.83
N ASP A 309 1.98 7.06 -15.54
CA ASP A 309 0.98 6.05 -15.87
C ASP A 309 1.37 5.19 -17.08
N PHE A 310 2.19 5.73 -17.98
CA PHE A 310 2.61 5.07 -19.21
C PHE A 310 4.12 4.71 -19.25
N ILE A 311 4.74 4.56 -18.07
CA ILE A 311 6.17 4.20 -17.99
C ILE A 311 6.47 2.85 -18.68
N PHE A 312 5.51 1.90 -18.64
CA PHE A 312 5.66 0.62 -19.33
C PHE A 312 5.79 0.77 -20.84
N SER A 313 5.13 1.77 -21.43
CA SER A 313 5.28 2.10 -22.86
C SER A 313 6.64 2.67 -23.20
N VAL A 314 7.21 3.48 -22.28
CA VAL A 314 8.59 3.97 -22.42
C VAL A 314 9.58 2.81 -22.37
N ILE A 315 9.40 1.87 -21.43
CA ILE A 315 10.21 0.65 -21.35
C ILE A 315 10.14 -0.12 -22.67
N GLY A 316 8.93 -0.30 -23.20
CA GLY A 316 8.73 -0.99 -24.48
C GLY A 316 9.37 -0.25 -25.66
N ASN A 317 9.30 1.08 -25.69
CA ASN A 317 9.92 1.88 -26.75
C ASN A 317 11.45 1.80 -26.75
N GLU A 318 12.08 1.98 -25.57
CA GLU A 318 13.53 2.10 -25.46
C GLU A 318 14.26 0.77 -25.24
N LEU A 319 13.66 -0.16 -24.49
CA LEU A 319 14.25 -1.46 -24.13
C LEU A 319 13.53 -2.64 -24.82
N GLY A 320 12.50 -2.37 -25.58
CA GLY A 320 11.76 -3.37 -26.34
C GLY A 320 11.04 -4.41 -25.48
N MET A 321 10.68 -5.52 -26.10
CA MET A 321 10.03 -6.64 -25.43
C MET A 321 10.89 -7.24 -24.31
N VAL A 322 12.22 -7.20 -24.43
CA VAL A 322 13.16 -7.67 -23.41
C VAL A 322 12.99 -6.86 -22.12
N GLY A 323 12.92 -5.53 -22.20
CA GLY A 323 12.68 -4.65 -21.06
C GLY A 323 11.31 -4.88 -20.43
N CYS A 324 10.28 -5.07 -21.25
CA CYS A 324 8.92 -5.40 -20.76
C CYS A 324 8.88 -6.74 -20.01
N ILE A 325 9.51 -7.79 -20.55
CA ILE A 325 9.58 -9.11 -19.89
C ILE A 325 10.37 -9.01 -18.58
N PHE A 326 11.51 -8.32 -18.57
CA PHE A 326 12.29 -8.11 -17.34
C PHE A 326 11.45 -7.41 -16.26
N THR A 327 10.71 -6.37 -16.64
CA THR A 327 9.79 -5.65 -15.75
C THR A 327 8.75 -6.59 -15.13
N LEU A 328 8.06 -7.37 -15.97
CA LEU A 328 7.03 -8.29 -15.49
C LEU A 328 7.62 -9.42 -14.63
N LEU A 329 8.80 -9.92 -14.96
CA LEU A 329 9.48 -10.95 -14.18
C LEU A 329 9.84 -10.46 -12.77
N ILE A 330 10.48 -9.29 -12.63
CA ILE A 330 10.88 -8.79 -11.32
C ILE A 330 9.67 -8.51 -10.44
N LEU A 331 8.62 -7.90 -11.01
CA LEU A 331 7.36 -7.65 -10.29
C LEU A 331 6.66 -8.95 -9.90
N SER A 332 6.65 -9.96 -10.77
CA SER A 332 6.09 -11.28 -10.47
C SER A 332 6.84 -11.99 -9.33
N ILE A 333 8.17 -11.89 -9.31
CA ILE A 333 8.99 -12.47 -8.22
C ILE A 333 8.65 -11.79 -6.88
N ILE A 334 8.47 -10.46 -6.86
CA ILE A 334 8.06 -9.71 -5.67
C ILE A 334 6.68 -10.21 -5.19
N LEU A 335 5.70 -10.35 -6.10
CA LEU A 335 4.36 -10.86 -5.80
C LEU A 335 4.40 -12.28 -5.19
N ILE A 336 5.12 -13.18 -5.86
CA ILE A 336 5.27 -14.58 -5.41
C ILE A 336 5.93 -14.61 -4.02
N ARG A 337 6.92 -13.73 -3.78
CA ARG A 337 7.57 -13.63 -2.47
C ARG A 337 6.61 -13.18 -1.37
N CYS A 338 5.75 -12.18 -1.64
CA CYS A 338 4.74 -11.73 -0.70
C CYS A 338 3.75 -12.86 -0.35
N ILE A 339 3.26 -13.60 -1.35
CA ILE A 339 2.36 -14.73 -1.17
C ILE A 339 3.05 -15.85 -0.37
N TYR A 340 4.30 -16.17 -0.71
CA TYR A 340 5.08 -17.20 -0.02
C TYR A 340 5.24 -16.91 1.48
N VAL A 341 5.56 -15.66 1.84
CA VAL A 341 5.65 -15.24 3.25
C VAL A 341 4.30 -15.42 3.94
N GLY A 342 3.21 -15.00 3.29
CA GLY A 342 1.86 -15.16 3.85
C GLY A 342 1.46 -16.62 4.09
N VAL A 343 1.76 -17.51 3.14
CA VAL A 343 1.45 -18.94 3.28
C VAL A 343 2.27 -19.58 4.40
N LYS A 344 3.53 -19.16 4.59
CA LYS A 344 4.42 -19.67 5.63
C LYS A 344 4.24 -19.06 7.01
N SER A 345 3.45 -17.99 7.16
CA SER A 345 3.34 -17.25 8.43
C SER A 345 2.64 -18.00 9.57
N GLY A 346 1.95 -19.11 9.28
CA GLY A 346 1.19 -19.89 10.28
C GLY A 346 -0.08 -19.20 10.82
N SER A 347 -0.20 -17.87 10.69
CA SER A 347 -1.36 -17.07 11.12
C SER A 347 -2.32 -16.81 9.97
N TYR A 348 -3.62 -17.02 10.21
CA TYR A 348 -4.65 -16.71 9.22
C TYR A 348 -4.74 -15.21 8.93
N LEU A 349 -4.59 -14.35 9.95
CA LEU A 349 -4.56 -12.90 9.82
C LEU A 349 -3.38 -12.48 8.92
N ASN A 350 -2.18 -12.94 9.23
CA ASN A 350 -0.97 -12.59 8.50
C ASN A 350 -0.99 -13.09 7.05
N ARG A 351 -1.59 -14.27 6.81
CA ARG A 351 -1.85 -14.76 5.45
C ARG A 351 -2.72 -13.81 4.66
N LEU A 352 -3.84 -13.35 5.24
CA LEU A 352 -4.75 -12.41 4.58
C LEU A 352 -4.09 -11.05 4.30
N ILE A 353 -3.28 -10.54 5.23
CA ILE A 353 -2.53 -9.29 5.04
C ILE A 353 -1.57 -9.41 3.85
N CYS A 354 -0.73 -10.46 3.84
CA CYS A 354 0.22 -10.68 2.73
C CYS A 354 -0.48 -10.84 1.38
N ILE A 355 -1.60 -11.56 1.34
CA ILE A 355 -2.40 -11.75 0.12
C ILE A 355 -3.07 -10.43 -0.29
N GLY A 356 -3.57 -9.63 0.65
CA GLY A 356 -4.10 -8.30 0.38
C GLY A 356 -3.05 -7.38 -0.24
N ILE A 357 -1.82 -7.37 0.30
CA ILE A 357 -0.70 -6.60 -0.25
C ILE A 357 -0.31 -7.10 -1.64
N ALA A 358 -0.16 -8.41 -1.82
CA ALA A 358 0.11 -9.00 -3.12
C ALA A 358 -0.99 -8.69 -4.13
N GLY A 359 -2.26 -8.75 -3.72
CA GLY A 359 -3.42 -8.39 -4.55
C GLY A 359 -3.43 -6.93 -4.95
N MET A 360 -3.06 -6.01 -4.04
CA MET A 360 -2.91 -4.59 -4.34
C MET A 360 -1.86 -4.37 -5.45
N LEU A 361 -0.69 -4.96 -5.29
CA LEU A 361 0.39 -4.87 -6.28
C LEU A 361 -0.02 -5.50 -7.62
N LEU A 362 -0.60 -6.69 -7.58
CA LEU A 362 -1.08 -7.40 -8.78
C LEU A 362 -2.07 -6.56 -9.57
N PHE A 363 -3.06 -5.98 -8.91
CA PHE A 363 -4.06 -5.15 -9.56
C PHE A 363 -3.45 -3.92 -10.22
N GLN A 364 -2.56 -3.22 -9.53
CA GLN A 364 -1.86 -2.06 -10.10
C GLN A 364 -1.02 -2.44 -11.32
N ILE A 365 -0.31 -3.58 -11.28
CA ILE A 365 0.46 -4.11 -12.42
C ILE A 365 -0.47 -4.43 -13.59
N LEU A 366 -1.53 -5.20 -13.35
CA LEU A 366 -2.46 -5.63 -14.40
C LEU A 366 -3.14 -4.44 -15.08
N VAL A 367 -3.61 -3.47 -14.29
CA VAL A 367 -4.29 -2.30 -14.84
C VAL A 367 -3.31 -1.39 -15.57
N ASN A 368 -2.12 -1.10 -15.01
CA ASN A 368 -1.13 -0.25 -15.67
C ASN A 368 -0.66 -0.83 -17.01
N VAL A 369 -0.25 -2.10 -17.01
CA VAL A 369 0.17 -2.79 -18.25
C VAL A 369 -1.00 -2.93 -19.22
N GLY A 370 -2.19 -3.26 -18.73
CA GLY A 370 -3.38 -3.37 -19.56
C GLY A 370 -3.82 -2.04 -20.19
N MET A 371 -3.65 -0.90 -19.49
CA MET A 371 -3.85 0.43 -20.08
C MET A 371 -2.87 0.69 -21.22
N CYS A 372 -1.59 0.36 -21.02
CA CYS A 372 -0.56 0.53 -22.03
C CYS A 372 -0.81 -0.32 -23.29
N LEU A 373 -1.38 -1.52 -23.10
CA LEU A 373 -1.78 -2.41 -24.18
C LEU A 373 -3.13 -2.06 -24.83
N GLY A 374 -3.90 -1.16 -24.23
CA GLY A 374 -5.25 -0.80 -24.71
C GLY A 374 -6.34 -1.76 -24.29
N LEU A 375 -6.09 -2.65 -23.30
CA LEU A 375 -7.07 -3.61 -22.78
C LEU A 375 -7.99 -3.00 -21.71
N PHE A 376 -7.54 -1.93 -21.06
CA PHE A 376 -8.29 -1.20 -20.03
C PHE A 376 -8.35 0.29 -20.37
N PRO A 377 -9.38 1.01 -19.87
CA PRO A 377 -9.44 2.45 -19.98
C PRO A 377 -8.33 3.10 -19.15
N VAL A 378 -7.96 4.33 -19.48
CA VAL A 378 -6.96 5.07 -18.72
C VAL A 378 -7.55 5.49 -17.38
N VAL A 379 -7.01 4.95 -16.29
CA VAL A 379 -7.47 5.17 -14.91
C VAL A 379 -6.40 5.78 -13.99
N GLY A 380 -5.20 6.06 -14.50
CA GLY A 380 -4.17 6.79 -13.75
C GLY A 380 -3.55 6.00 -12.59
N LEU A 381 -3.28 4.70 -12.76
CA LEU A 381 -2.60 3.87 -11.76
C LEU A 381 -1.12 3.67 -12.12
N THR A 382 -0.25 3.94 -11.16
CA THR A 382 1.20 3.80 -11.32
C THR A 382 1.64 2.34 -11.27
N LEU A 383 2.71 2.00 -12.01
CA LEU A 383 3.35 0.68 -11.95
C LEU A 383 4.22 0.60 -10.68
N PRO A 384 3.96 -0.35 -9.76
CA PRO A 384 4.67 -0.44 -8.48
C PRO A 384 6.19 -0.46 -8.63
N PHE A 385 6.92 0.27 -7.79
CA PHE A 385 8.38 0.43 -7.75
C PHE A 385 9.01 1.14 -8.96
N ILE A 386 8.36 1.20 -10.12
CA ILE A 386 8.96 1.63 -11.39
C ILE A 386 8.49 3.03 -11.80
N SER A 387 7.18 3.30 -11.75
CA SER A 387 6.63 4.60 -12.11
C SER A 387 7.11 5.72 -11.19
N TYR A 388 7.22 6.92 -11.75
CA TYR A 388 7.37 8.12 -10.95
C TYR A 388 6.15 8.35 -10.07
N GLY A 389 6.38 8.51 -8.75
CA GLY A 389 5.30 8.76 -7.81
C GLY A 389 5.77 8.70 -6.35
N GLY A 390 6.08 9.86 -5.75
CA GLY A 390 6.62 9.92 -4.38
C GLY A 390 5.76 9.18 -3.36
N SER A 391 4.46 9.48 -3.29
CA SER A 391 3.53 8.83 -2.35
C SER A 391 3.37 7.33 -2.64
N SER A 392 3.24 6.96 -3.92
CA SER A 392 3.05 5.57 -4.33
C SER A 392 4.27 4.70 -4.00
N ILE A 393 5.49 5.17 -4.28
CA ILE A 393 6.74 4.48 -3.93
C ILE A 393 6.85 4.25 -2.42
N VAL A 394 6.65 5.31 -1.63
CA VAL A 394 6.72 5.22 -0.15
C VAL A 394 5.71 4.20 0.37
N THR A 395 4.47 4.26 -0.10
CA THR A 395 3.41 3.34 0.30
C THR A 395 3.70 1.90 -0.13
N THR A 396 4.26 1.71 -1.32
CA THR A 396 4.60 0.37 -1.83
C THR A 396 5.74 -0.26 -1.02
N PHE A 397 6.80 0.51 -0.67
CA PHE A 397 7.84 0.03 0.25
C PHE A 397 7.29 -0.24 1.65
N ALA A 398 6.40 0.61 2.15
CA ALA A 398 5.70 0.41 3.42
C ALA A 398 4.90 -0.91 3.42
N ALA A 399 4.16 -1.19 2.33
CA ALA A 399 3.41 -2.43 2.15
C ALA A 399 4.29 -3.67 2.24
N VAL A 400 5.39 -3.71 1.49
CA VAL A 400 6.30 -4.86 1.52
C VAL A 400 7.11 -4.91 2.83
N GLY A 401 7.28 -3.78 3.53
CA GLY A 401 7.81 -3.73 4.89
C GLY A 401 6.93 -4.47 5.89
N ILE A 402 5.60 -4.36 5.78
CA ILE A 402 4.65 -5.15 6.56
C ILE A 402 4.85 -6.65 6.30
N VAL A 403 4.99 -7.05 5.03
CA VAL A 403 5.25 -8.46 4.67
C VAL A 403 6.56 -8.96 5.29
N SER A 404 7.62 -8.14 5.26
CA SER A 404 8.89 -8.45 5.91
C SER A 404 8.74 -8.61 7.44
N GLY A 405 7.96 -7.74 8.08
CA GLY A 405 7.66 -7.81 9.52
C GLY A 405 6.93 -9.11 9.91
N ILE A 406 5.98 -9.56 9.07
CA ILE A 406 5.29 -10.84 9.25
C ILE A 406 6.28 -12.02 9.16
N ARG A 407 7.24 -11.97 8.25
CA ARG A 407 8.29 -12.99 8.17
C ARG A 407 9.18 -13.03 9.41
N MET A 408 9.50 -11.87 9.99
CA MET A 408 10.33 -11.76 11.21
C MET A 408 9.65 -12.35 12.44
N ARG A 409 8.30 -12.46 12.44
CA ARG A 409 7.51 -12.93 13.58
C ARG A 409 6.56 -14.06 13.16
N PRO A 410 7.10 -15.25 12.79
CA PRO A 410 6.25 -16.38 12.47
C PRO A 410 5.40 -16.73 13.71
N ALA A 411 4.09 -16.95 13.50
CA ALA A 411 3.25 -17.45 14.58
C ALA A 411 3.79 -18.81 15.05
N PRO A 412 3.79 -19.10 16.36
CA PRO A 412 4.20 -20.40 16.87
C PRO A 412 3.35 -21.49 16.20
N ASP A 413 4.02 -22.55 15.73
CA ASP A 413 3.35 -23.72 15.13
C ASP A 413 2.25 -24.23 16.07
N ASN A 414 1.06 -24.48 15.55
CA ASN A 414 -0.07 -24.97 16.32
C ASN A 414 0.19 -26.33 17.00
N GLU A 415 1.24 -27.05 16.62
CA GLU A 415 1.66 -28.29 17.24
C GLU A 415 2.12 -28.13 18.69
N THR A 416 2.60 -26.96 19.12
CA THR A 416 3.02 -26.69 20.50
C THR A 416 1.90 -26.29 21.45
N ARG A 417 0.68 -26.04 20.96
CA ARG A 417 -0.48 -25.66 21.81
C ARG A 417 -1.25 -26.83 22.41
N TYR A 418 -0.96 -28.08 22.04
CA TYR A 418 -1.54 -29.25 22.69
C TYR A 418 -0.74 -29.61 23.95
N ILE A 419 -0.91 -28.81 25.00
CA ILE A 419 -0.57 -29.28 26.36
C ILE A 419 -1.59 -30.37 26.65
N ARG A 420 -1.16 -31.66 26.56
CA ARG A 420 -1.97 -32.77 27.10
C ARG A 420 -2.27 -32.45 28.55
N PRO A 421 -3.55 -32.45 28.99
CA PRO A 421 -3.83 -32.39 30.43
C PRO A 421 -3.16 -33.57 31.10
N PRO A 422 -2.57 -33.43 32.29
CA PRO A 422 -2.01 -34.54 33.05
C PRO A 422 -3.11 -35.58 33.28
N LYS A 423 -2.78 -36.87 33.07
CA LYS A 423 -3.67 -37.98 33.31
C LYS A 423 -3.97 -38.11 34.79
#